data_a34e1e82238e150d7e5686b381fd708a
#
_entry.id   a34e1e82238e150d7e5686b381fd708a
#
_cell.length_a   1.000
_cell.length_b   1.000
_cell.length_c   1.000
_cell.angle_alpha   90.00
_cell.angle_beta   90.00
_cell.angle_gamma   90.00
#
_symmetry.space_group_name_H-M   'P 1'
#
loop_
_entity.id
_entity.type
_entity.pdbx_description
1 polymer ?
#
loop_
_entity_poly.entity_id
_entity_poly.type
_entity_poly.pdbx_seq_one_letter_code
_entity_poly.pdbx_strand_id
1 'polypeptide(L)'
;FKGNYTGDGTEKTGVYFRHLLPETAGGSHPSFLIANTETLIPGTSTFFGSTAPPNAADHKVVFAGFDDELAPTLGGIYLAPLAPTPALTTLVSIGQRVPGDRTKAGFNALGEGIAFDGRFVGFWGAWGEESREIKLYCPAEGNRDRIAYCNKELLCEGADEPIGDPGSICDETGCFQLRDVPVNQGIFVHDTRTQRTHVLAKTGDEFDDFLFWNYAGKAPCTGTGPLG
;
A
#
# COMPACT_ATOMS: atom_id res chain seq x y z
N PHE A 1 -1.84 14.48 -2.39
CA PHE A 1 -0.53 13.86 -2.56
C PHE A 1 0.05 13.37 -1.23
N LYS A 2 0.90 12.33 -1.26
CA LYS A 2 1.75 11.93 -0.13
C LYS A 2 2.99 12.82 -0.11
N GLY A 3 3.37 13.31 1.06
CA GLY A 3 4.63 14.02 1.30
C GLY A 3 5.47 13.27 2.31
N ASN A 4 6.75 13.14 2.03
CA ASN A 4 7.75 12.66 3.00
C ASN A 4 8.56 13.86 3.48
N TYR A 5 8.83 13.93 4.77
CA TYR A 5 9.60 15.01 5.37
C TYR A 5 10.39 14.51 6.58
N THR A 6 11.44 15.21 6.93
CA THR A 6 12.22 14.92 8.14
C THR A 6 11.80 15.87 9.23
N GLY A 7 11.32 15.34 10.36
CA GLY A 7 10.99 16.08 11.56
C GLY A 7 11.71 15.44 12.76
N ASP A 8 12.37 16.25 13.56
CA ASP A 8 13.11 15.80 14.76
C ASP A 8 14.13 14.67 14.49
N GLY A 9 14.72 14.67 13.28
CA GLY A 9 15.69 13.67 12.85
C GLY A 9 15.08 12.33 12.41
N THR A 10 13.74 12.21 12.36
CA THR A 10 13.01 11.04 11.89
C THR A 10 12.31 11.30 10.56
N GLU A 11 12.29 10.30 9.70
CA GLU A 11 11.45 10.34 8.49
C GLU A 11 9.98 10.24 8.87
N LYS A 12 9.19 11.14 8.33
CA LYS A 12 7.76 11.24 8.56
C LYS A 12 7.02 11.28 7.24
N THR A 13 5.80 10.75 7.23
CA THR A 13 4.93 10.79 6.06
C THR A 13 3.64 11.53 6.37
N GLY A 14 2.99 12.03 5.33
CA GLY A 14 1.70 12.68 5.49
C GLY A 14 0.95 12.79 4.16
N VAL A 15 -0.36 12.92 4.28
CA VAL A 15 -1.28 13.18 3.18
C VAL A 15 -1.67 14.64 3.20
N TYR A 16 -1.53 15.28 2.06
CA TYR A 16 -1.77 16.72 1.87
C TYR A 16 -2.62 16.96 0.64
N PHE A 17 -3.28 18.11 0.59
CA PHE A 17 -3.89 18.62 -0.63
C PHE A 17 -3.51 20.08 -0.88
N ARG A 18 -3.65 20.49 -2.13
CA ARG A 18 -3.42 21.86 -2.58
C ARG A 18 -4.47 22.21 -3.64
N HIS A 19 -5.08 23.37 -3.55
CA HIS A 19 -5.93 23.88 -4.62
C HIS A 19 -5.07 24.35 -5.78
N LEU A 20 -5.34 23.81 -6.97
CA LEU A 20 -4.72 24.27 -8.22
C LEU A 20 -5.65 25.35 -8.83
N LEU A 21 -5.57 26.56 -8.34
CA LEU A 21 -6.24 27.69 -8.98
C LEU A 21 -5.31 28.25 -10.09
N PRO A 22 -5.88 28.87 -11.14
CA PRO A 22 -5.07 29.62 -12.11
C PRO A 22 -4.21 30.63 -11.36
N GLU A 23 -2.90 30.64 -11.66
CA GLU A 23 -1.98 31.59 -11.06
C GLU A 23 -2.40 33.02 -11.46
N THR A 24 -3.05 33.71 -10.56
CA THR A 24 -2.99 35.17 -10.58
C THR A 24 -1.61 35.52 -10.06
N ALA A 25 -0.81 36.21 -10.91
CA ALA A 25 0.60 36.47 -10.78
C ALA A 25 1.12 36.52 -9.32
N GLY A 26 1.98 35.58 -8.93
CA GLY A 26 2.83 35.64 -7.74
C GLY A 26 2.31 35.03 -6.46
N GLY A 27 1.18 34.34 -6.44
CA GLY A 27 0.62 33.71 -5.23
C GLY A 27 1.11 32.27 -5.02
N SER A 28 1.79 31.99 -3.92
CA SER A 28 2.01 30.64 -3.46
C SER A 28 0.70 30.06 -2.91
N HIS A 29 0.21 28.95 -3.49
CA HIS A 29 -0.94 28.24 -2.93
C HIS A 29 -0.49 27.38 -1.77
N PRO A 30 -1.03 27.51 -0.55
CA PRO A 30 -0.65 26.70 0.58
C PRO A 30 -1.06 25.23 0.37
N SER A 31 -0.23 24.32 0.87
CA SER A 31 -0.59 22.93 1.06
C SER A 31 -1.25 22.76 2.42
N PHE A 32 -2.34 22.01 2.47
CA PHE A 32 -3.09 21.74 3.68
C PHE A 32 -2.90 20.28 4.09
N LEU A 33 -2.71 20.07 5.37
CA LEU A 33 -2.58 18.74 5.96
C LEU A 33 -3.95 18.06 6.04
N ILE A 34 -4.00 16.78 5.62
CA ILE A 34 -5.11 15.87 5.89
C ILE A 34 -4.78 15.01 7.12
N ALA A 35 -3.68 14.29 7.08
CA ALA A 35 -3.18 13.46 8.17
C ALA A 35 -1.67 13.24 8.01
N ASN A 36 -0.97 13.05 9.11
CA ASN A 36 0.45 12.70 9.14
C ASN A 36 0.76 11.81 10.34
N THR A 37 2.03 11.54 10.58
CA THR A 37 2.51 10.74 11.71
C THR A 37 2.31 11.41 13.09
N GLU A 38 1.75 12.59 13.15
CA GLU A 38 1.32 13.30 14.39
C GLU A 38 -0.20 13.27 14.56
N THR A 39 -0.92 12.62 13.64
CA THR A 39 -2.36 12.43 13.70
C THR A 39 -2.67 11.09 14.37
N LEU A 40 -3.61 11.06 15.30
CA LEU A 40 -4.07 9.83 15.92
C LEU A 40 -4.87 8.96 14.93
N ILE A 41 -4.66 7.67 14.97
CA ILE A 41 -5.51 6.70 14.30
C ILE A 41 -6.91 6.78 14.94
N PRO A 42 -7.97 7.01 14.18
CA PRO A 42 -9.32 7.18 14.71
C PRO A 42 -9.75 6.05 15.65
N GLY A 43 -10.24 6.43 16.83
CA GLY A 43 -10.70 5.49 17.86
C GLY A 43 -9.58 4.85 18.70
N THR A 44 -8.34 5.31 18.57
CA THR A 44 -7.19 4.81 19.34
C THR A 44 -6.41 5.96 19.99
N SER A 45 -5.43 5.61 20.82
CA SER A 45 -4.42 6.55 21.36
C SER A 45 -3.07 6.48 20.62
N THR A 46 -3.01 5.73 19.50
CA THR A 46 -1.81 5.51 18.71
C THR A 46 -1.78 6.49 17.53
N PHE A 47 -0.63 7.04 17.24
CA PHE A 47 -0.41 7.87 16.05
C PHE A 47 -0.18 7.00 14.82
N PHE A 48 -0.41 7.59 13.63
CA PHE A 48 0.07 6.95 12.41
C PHE A 48 1.60 6.87 12.43
N GLY A 49 2.16 5.70 12.12
CA GLY A 49 3.57 5.50 11.82
C GLY A 49 3.87 5.73 10.33
N SER A 50 2.90 5.42 9.46
CA SER A 50 3.00 5.69 8.03
C SER A 50 1.64 6.04 7.41
N THR A 51 1.71 6.73 6.25
CA THR A 51 0.55 7.00 5.39
C THR A 51 0.89 6.67 3.95
N ALA A 52 -0.05 6.06 3.23
CA ALA A 52 0.08 5.71 1.82
C ALA A 52 -0.33 6.84 0.87
N PRO A 53 0.04 6.77 -0.43
CA PRO A 53 -0.44 7.70 -1.43
C PRO A 53 -1.96 7.75 -1.48
N PRO A 54 -2.57 8.95 -1.47
CA PRO A 54 -4.01 9.10 -1.49
C PRO A 54 -4.60 9.03 -2.90
N ASN A 55 -5.88 8.71 -2.97
CA ASN A 55 -6.72 8.91 -4.13
C ASN A 55 -7.84 9.90 -3.78
N ALA A 56 -8.27 10.74 -4.73
CA ALA A 56 -9.25 11.80 -4.46
C ALA A 56 -10.29 11.92 -5.58
N ALA A 57 -11.56 12.07 -5.17
CA ALA A 57 -12.69 12.34 -6.02
C ALA A 57 -13.78 13.06 -5.21
N ASP A 58 -14.66 13.81 -5.87
CA ASP A 58 -15.82 14.46 -5.27
C ASP A 58 -15.51 15.25 -3.99
N HIS A 59 -14.44 16.08 -4.01
CA HIS A 59 -13.99 16.86 -2.86
C HIS A 59 -13.65 16.03 -1.60
N LYS A 60 -13.36 14.76 -1.78
CA LYS A 60 -12.93 13.82 -0.74
C LYS A 60 -11.62 13.18 -1.11
N VAL A 61 -10.92 12.70 -0.11
CA VAL A 61 -9.69 11.94 -0.24
C VAL A 61 -9.82 10.63 0.52
N VAL A 62 -9.28 9.56 -0.06
CA VAL A 62 -9.13 8.25 0.58
C VAL A 62 -7.66 7.90 0.61
N PHE A 63 -7.19 7.37 1.73
CA PHE A 63 -5.81 6.90 1.90
C PHE A 63 -5.75 5.76 2.90
N ALA A 64 -4.71 4.93 2.82
CA ALA A 64 -4.36 3.99 3.88
C ALA A 64 -3.36 4.64 4.85
N GLY A 65 -3.47 4.28 6.12
CA GLY A 65 -2.55 4.72 7.16
C GLY A 65 -2.48 3.68 8.28
N PHE A 66 -1.29 3.47 8.80
CA PHE A 66 -0.99 2.40 9.75
C PHE A 66 -0.09 2.90 10.87
N ASP A 67 -0.06 2.17 11.99
CA ASP A 67 0.83 2.42 13.13
C ASP A 67 2.30 2.10 12.81
N ASP A 68 2.54 1.19 11.88
CA ASP A 68 3.87 0.81 11.39
C ASP A 68 3.82 0.57 9.88
N GLU A 69 4.90 0.89 9.16
CA GLU A 69 4.98 0.71 7.71
C GLU A 69 5.26 -0.74 7.31
N LEU A 70 6.06 -1.45 8.10
CA LEU A 70 6.58 -2.78 7.77
C LEU A 70 5.75 -3.90 8.40
N ALA A 71 5.25 -3.67 9.61
CA ALA A 71 4.51 -4.66 10.39
C ALA A 71 3.26 -4.04 11.05
N PRO A 72 2.29 -3.56 10.24
CA PRO A 72 1.13 -2.86 10.76
C PRO A 72 0.27 -3.77 11.65
N THR A 73 -0.08 -3.28 12.83
CA THR A 73 -1.00 -3.94 13.77
C THR A 73 -2.31 -3.16 13.94
N LEU A 74 -2.27 -1.86 13.70
CA LEU A 74 -3.40 -0.95 13.75
C LEU A 74 -3.45 -0.08 12.50
N GLY A 75 -4.62 0.40 12.18
CA GLY A 75 -4.81 1.29 11.05
C GLY A 75 -5.83 0.76 10.07
N GLY A 76 -5.84 1.33 8.87
CA GLY A 76 -6.83 0.98 7.88
C GLY A 76 -6.91 1.97 6.72
N ILE A 77 -8.09 2.02 6.12
CA ILE A 77 -8.43 2.91 5.01
C ILE A 77 -9.38 3.99 5.53
N TYR A 78 -9.04 5.24 5.26
CA TYR A 78 -9.72 6.42 5.78
C TYR A 78 -10.24 7.31 4.66
N LEU A 79 -11.42 7.87 4.89
CA LEU A 79 -12.04 8.90 4.07
C LEU A 79 -12.02 10.24 4.82
N ALA A 80 -11.69 11.31 4.12
CA ALA A 80 -11.78 12.66 4.65
C ALA A 80 -12.27 13.66 3.59
N PRO A 81 -12.93 14.76 3.97
CA PRO A 81 -13.14 15.87 3.05
C PRO A 81 -11.81 16.57 2.74
N LEU A 82 -11.69 17.18 1.56
CA LEU A 82 -10.57 18.06 1.21
C LEU A 82 -10.68 19.39 1.95
N ALA A 83 -10.36 19.36 3.23
CA ALA A 83 -10.34 20.50 4.14
C ALA A 83 -9.10 20.44 5.04
N PRO A 84 -8.62 21.55 5.59
CA PRO A 84 -7.49 21.54 6.51
C PRO A 84 -7.81 20.72 7.78
N THR A 85 -6.91 19.79 8.15
CA THR A 85 -7.05 18.95 9.36
C THR A 85 -8.45 18.37 9.57
N PRO A 86 -9.00 17.65 8.59
CA PRO A 86 -10.38 17.18 8.64
C PRO A 86 -10.53 16.02 9.62
N ALA A 87 -11.77 15.77 10.05
CA ALA A 87 -12.09 14.54 10.73
C ALA A 87 -11.96 13.35 9.78
N LEU A 88 -11.27 12.30 10.21
CA LEU A 88 -11.10 11.07 9.45
C LEU A 88 -12.24 10.11 9.75
N THR A 89 -12.83 9.53 8.71
CA THR A 89 -13.81 8.44 8.82
C THR A 89 -13.14 7.14 8.44
N THR A 90 -13.11 6.16 9.36
CA THR A 90 -12.61 4.81 9.07
C THR A 90 -13.58 4.07 8.17
N LEU A 91 -13.14 3.61 7.01
CA LEU A 91 -13.92 2.79 6.08
C LEU A 91 -13.70 1.30 6.34
N VAL A 92 -12.44 0.91 6.51
CA VAL A 92 -12.01 -0.47 6.78
C VAL A 92 -10.80 -0.40 7.70
N SER A 93 -10.68 -1.33 8.64
CA SER A 93 -9.54 -1.40 9.56
C SER A 93 -8.95 -2.81 9.66
N ILE A 94 -7.68 -2.88 10.06
CA ILE A 94 -7.08 -4.12 10.53
C ILE A 94 -7.93 -4.67 11.69
N GLY A 95 -8.15 -5.99 11.74
CA GLY A 95 -9.03 -6.66 12.69
C GLY A 95 -10.51 -6.65 12.32
N GLN A 96 -10.95 -5.79 11.39
CA GLN A 96 -12.34 -5.79 10.93
C GLN A 96 -12.64 -7.08 10.17
N ARG A 97 -13.81 -7.68 10.45
CA ARG A 97 -14.24 -8.94 9.84
C ARG A 97 -14.26 -8.88 8.32
N VAL A 98 -13.65 -9.89 7.70
CA VAL A 98 -13.59 -10.04 6.25
C VAL A 98 -14.98 -10.42 5.70
N PRO A 99 -15.52 -9.69 4.72
CA PRO A 99 -16.77 -10.03 4.07
C PRO A 99 -16.69 -11.38 3.35
N GLY A 100 -17.70 -12.23 3.52
CA GLY A 100 -17.78 -13.53 2.84
C GLY A 100 -16.83 -14.60 3.40
N ASP A 101 -16.02 -14.28 4.40
CA ASP A 101 -15.20 -15.29 5.07
C ASP A 101 -16.03 -16.11 6.07
N ARG A 102 -15.93 -17.45 5.98
CA ARG A 102 -16.69 -18.37 6.83
C ARG A 102 -16.08 -18.53 8.21
N THR A 103 -14.78 -18.33 8.35
CA THR A 103 -14.03 -18.45 9.60
C THR A 103 -14.25 -17.25 10.52
N LYS A 104 -14.82 -16.17 9.99
CA LYS A 104 -15.03 -14.89 10.68
C LYS A 104 -13.70 -14.17 10.98
N ALA A 105 -12.66 -14.47 10.25
CA ALA A 105 -11.37 -13.81 10.40
C ALA A 105 -11.47 -12.30 10.17
N GLY A 106 -10.59 -11.55 10.80
CA GLY A 106 -10.37 -10.13 10.55
C GLY A 106 -9.26 -9.91 9.51
N PHE A 107 -9.27 -8.78 8.84
CA PHE A 107 -8.14 -8.37 8.02
C PHE A 107 -6.88 -8.28 8.89
N ASN A 108 -5.81 -8.89 8.46
CA ASN A 108 -4.48 -8.72 9.06
C ASN A 108 -3.54 -7.87 8.19
N ALA A 109 -3.89 -7.66 6.92
CA ALA A 109 -3.21 -6.72 6.05
C ALA A 109 -4.19 -6.03 5.10
N LEU A 110 -3.90 -4.77 4.79
CA LEU A 110 -4.63 -3.95 3.81
C LEU A 110 -3.62 -3.29 2.89
N GLY A 111 -3.92 -3.27 1.58
CA GLY A 111 -3.03 -2.71 0.59
C GLY A 111 -3.03 -1.19 0.57
N GLU A 112 -1.90 -0.62 0.22
CA GLU A 112 -1.73 0.82 0.03
C GLU A 112 -2.30 1.32 -1.31
N GLY A 113 -2.38 0.44 -2.31
CA GLY A 113 -2.97 0.74 -3.61
C GLY A 113 -4.49 0.79 -3.51
N ILE A 114 -5.05 2.00 -3.55
CA ILE A 114 -6.48 2.26 -3.39
C ILE A 114 -7.01 2.92 -4.65
N ALA A 115 -8.17 2.45 -5.13
CA ALA A 115 -8.94 3.14 -6.17
C ALA A 115 -10.16 3.81 -5.53
N PHE A 116 -10.47 5.03 -5.96
CA PHE A 116 -11.64 5.79 -5.46
C PHE A 116 -12.28 6.63 -6.57
N ASP A 117 -13.58 6.49 -6.76
CA ASP A 117 -14.36 7.20 -7.77
C ASP A 117 -15.31 8.28 -7.20
N GLY A 118 -15.23 8.53 -5.89
CA GLY A 118 -16.13 9.43 -5.14
C GLY A 118 -17.16 8.68 -4.29
N ARG A 119 -17.48 7.44 -4.62
CA ARG A 119 -18.39 6.56 -3.88
C ARG A 119 -17.78 5.22 -3.52
N PHE A 120 -17.18 4.53 -4.49
CA PHE A 120 -16.63 3.21 -4.28
C PHE A 120 -15.12 3.27 -4.04
N VAL A 121 -14.68 2.53 -3.04
CA VAL A 121 -13.26 2.39 -2.68
C VAL A 121 -12.84 0.96 -2.92
N GLY A 122 -12.03 0.73 -3.94
CA GLY A 122 -11.41 -0.56 -4.25
C GLY A 122 -10.09 -0.72 -3.53
N PHE A 123 -9.85 -1.87 -2.90
CA PHE A 123 -8.62 -2.16 -2.18
C PHE A 123 -8.32 -3.66 -2.12
N TRP A 124 -7.06 -3.99 -1.88
CA TRP A 124 -6.62 -5.34 -1.56
C TRP A 124 -6.60 -5.55 -0.03
N GLY A 125 -6.92 -6.77 0.41
CA GLY A 125 -6.81 -7.16 1.81
C GLY A 125 -6.47 -8.64 1.96
N ALA A 126 -5.82 -8.98 3.07
CA ALA A 126 -5.48 -10.35 3.43
C ALA A 126 -5.95 -10.67 4.86
N TRP A 127 -6.09 -11.97 5.16
CA TRP A 127 -6.54 -12.46 6.46
C TRP A 127 -6.00 -13.87 6.73
N GLY A 128 -6.03 -14.26 8.01
CA GLY A 128 -5.47 -15.53 8.45
C GLY A 128 -3.97 -15.49 8.63
N GLU A 129 -3.40 -16.56 9.18
CA GLU A 129 -1.97 -16.65 9.50
C GLU A 129 -1.17 -17.46 8.48
N GLU A 130 -1.86 -18.12 7.53
CA GLU A 130 -1.22 -18.96 6.55
C GLU A 130 -0.54 -18.11 5.47
N SER A 131 0.72 -18.41 5.23
CA SER A 131 1.49 -17.87 4.10
C SER A 131 1.99 -18.98 3.19
N ARG A 132 2.31 -18.60 1.96
CA ARG A 132 3.03 -19.44 1.01
C ARG A 132 4.18 -18.68 0.39
N GLU A 133 5.29 -19.37 0.17
CA GLU A 133 6.43 -18.81 -0.54
C GLU A 133 6.17 -18.78 -2.04
N ILE A 134 6.48 -17.65 -2.66
CA ILE A 134 6.45 -17.47 -4.11
C ILE A 134 7.79 -16.98 -4.63
N LYS A 135 8.08 -17.26 -5.89
CA LYS A 135 9.21 -16.71 -6.62
C LYS A 135 8.77 -15.47 -7.39
N LEU A 136 9.38 -14.35 -7.10
CA LEU A 136 9.18 -13.11 -7.84
C LEU A 136 10.35 -12.90 -8.80
N TYR A 137 10.12 -13.21 -10.05
CA TYR A 137 11.10 -13.02 -11.11
C TYR A 137 11.22 -11.57 -11.53
N CYS A 138 12.40 -11.17 -12.01
CA CYS A 138 12.55 -9.91 -12.70
C CYS A 138 11.60 -9.84 -13.90
N PRO A 139 10.96 -8.69 -14.16
CA PRO A 139 10.04 -8.56 -15.28
C PRO A 139 10.77 -8.78 -16.61
N ALA A 140 10.15 -9.53 -17.52
CA ALA A 140 10.66 -9.74 -18.87
C ALA A 140 10.33 -8.58 -19.83
N GLU A 141 9.31 -7.80 -19.49
CA GLU A 141 8.79 -6.70 -20.31
C GLU A 141 8.66 -5.42 -19.49
N GLY A 142 8.70 -4.27 -20.17
CA GLY A 142 8.50 -2.96 -19.57
C GLY A 142 9.72 -2.04 -19.73
N ASN A 143 10.00 -1.23 -18.71
CA ASN A 143 11.12 -0.30 -18.71
C ASN A 143 12.46 -1.05 -18.70
N ARG A 144 13.26 -0.88 -19.77
CA ARG A 144 14.53 -1.59 -19.96
C ARG A 144 15.55 -1.33 -18.87
N ASP A 145 15.62 -0.10 -18.37
CA ASP A 145 16.59 0.27 -17.33
C ASP A 145 16.21 -0.38 -15.99
N ARG A 146 14.91 -0.47 -15.68
CA ARG A 146 14.43 -1.20 -14.52
C ARG A 146 14.65 -2.70 -14.62
N ILE A 147 14.44 -3.28 -15.79
CA ILE A 147 14.71 -4.69 -16.05
C ILE A 147 16.21 -4.98 -15.86
N ALA A 148 17.06 -4.13 -16.46
CA ALA A 148 18.51 -4.25 -16.33
C ALA A 148 18.98 -4.07 -14.87
N TYR A 149 18.40 -3.12 -14.14
CA TYR A 149 18.67 -2.93 -12.73
C TYR A 149 18.24 -4.13 -11.90
N CYS A 150 17.03 -4.66 -12.12
CA CYS A 150 16.55 -5.87 -11.48
C CYS A 150 17.50 -7.04 -11.68
N ASN A 151 17.81 -7.33 -12.91
CA ASN A 151 18.72 -8.41 -13.24
C ASN A 151 20.11 -8.21 -12.65
N LYS A 152 20.58 -6.97 -12.52
CA LYS A 152 21.85 -6.67 -11.89
C LYS A 152 21.83 -6.86 -10.38
N GLU A 153 20.80 -6.39 -9.71
CA GLU A 153 20.67 -6.48 -8.24
C GLU A 153 20.33 -7.89 -7.75
N LEU A 154 19.62 -8.66 -8.59
CA LEU A 154 19.32 -10.07 -8.31
C LEU A 154 20.30 -11.02 -8.97
N LEU A 155 21.26 -10.52 -9.75
CA LEU A 155 22.22 -11.34 -10.46
C LEU A 155 23.12 -12.15 -9.50
N CYS A 156 23.17 -13.41 -9.79
CA CYS A 156 24.21 -14.33 -9.38
C CYS A 156 25.45 -14.10 -10.27
N GLU A 157 26.04 -12.92 -10.28
CA GLU A 157 27.28 -12.71 -11.03
C GLU A 157 28.41 -13.45 -10.33
N GLY A 158 28.74 -14.65 -10.82
CA GLY A 158 30.07 -15.30 -10.79
C GLY A 158 30.91 -15.16 -9.54
N ALA A 159 30.40 -14.63 -8.48
CA ALA A 159 31.04 -14.44 -7.22
C ALA A 159 30.46 -15.43 -6.20
N ASP A 160 31.29 -15.93 -5.36
CA ASP A 160 30.99 -16.88 -4.32
C ASP A 160 29.97 -16.42 -3.28
N GLU A 161 29.35 -15.23 -3.48
CA GLU A 161 28.24 -14.70 -2.67
C GLU A 161 27.26 -13.87 -3.54
N PRO A 162 25.93 -14.04 -3.35
CA PRO A 162 24.94 -13.23 -4.04
C PRO A 162 25.04 -11.76 -3.60
N ILE A 163 25.30 -10.86 -4.54
CA ILE A 163 25.23 -9.43 -4.33
C ILE A 163 23.74 -9.04 -4.35
N GLY A 164 23.10 -9.05 -3.20
CA GLY A 164 21.70 -8.72 -3.06
C GLY A 164 21.18 -9.12 -1.70
N ASP A 165 19.93 -8.81 -1.43
CA ASP A 165 19.19 -9.25 -0.26
C ASP A 165 19.43 -10.78 -0.05
N PRO A 166 19.79 -11.24 1.17
CA PRO A 166 20.02 -12.67 1.42
C PRO A 166 18.76 -13.46 1.09
N GLY A 167 18.73 -14.14 -0.03
CA GLY A 167 17.57 -14.85 -0.57
C GLY A 167 17.36 -14.69 -2.08
N SER A 168 18.21 -13.91 -2.77
CA SER A 168 18.17 -13.83 -4.23
C SER A 168 18.79 -15.10 -4.83
N ILE A 169 18.03 -15.83 -5.63
CA ILE A 169 18.41 -17.08 -6.27
C ILE A 169 18.10 -16.98 -7.76
N CYS A 170 18.92 -17.61 -8.61
CA CYS A 170 18.63 -17.73 -10.02
C CYS A 170 18.35 -19.19 -10.39
N ASP A 171 17.42 -19.42 -11.29
CA ASP A 171 17.16 -20.72 -11.89
C ASP A 171 17.13 -20.61 -13.43
N GLU A 172 16.70 -21.67 -14.14
CA GLU A 172 16.65 -21.70 -15.60
C GLU A 172 15.72 -20.63 -16.21
N THR A 173 14.78 -20.09 -15.41
CA THR A 173 13.83 -19.05 -15.83
C THR A 173 14.40 -17.65 -15.64
N GLY A 174 15.30 -17.47 -14.70
CA GLY A 174 15.90 -16.18 -14.37
C GLY A 174 16.20 -16.01 -12.90
N CYS A 175 16.61 -14.80 -12.52
CA CYS A 175 16.82 -14.46 -11.12
C CYS A 175 15.50 -14.04 -10.46
N PHE A 176 15.28 -14.46 -9.22
CA PHE A 176 14.06 -14.22 -8.47
C PHE A 176 14.36 -13.95 -7.01
N GLN A 177 13.39 -13.34 -6.35
CA GLN A 177 13.37 -13.18 -4.92
C GLN A 177 12.25 -14.04 -4.33
N LEU A 178 12.55 -14.76 -3.25
CA LEU A 178 11.53 -15.47 -2.48
C LEU A 178 10.74 -14.49 -1.63
N ARG A 179 9.43 -14.63 -1.64
CA ARG A 179 8.50 -13.83 -0.82
C ARG A 179 7.41 -14.71 -0.23
N ASP A 180 7.20 -14.53 1.06
CA ASP A 180 6.02 -15.07 1.71
C ASP A 180 4.82 -14.17 1.41
N VAL A 181 3.75 -14.77 0.89
CA VAL A 181 2.50 -14.07 0.60
C VAL A 181 1.34 -14.73 1.33
N PRO A 182 0.34 -13.96 1.77
CA PRO A 182 -0.83 -14.53 2.41
C PRO A 182 -1.53 -15.54 1.51
N VAL A 183 -1.93 -16.68 2.06
CA VAL A 183 -2.76 -17.67 1.35
C VAL A 183 -4.17 -17.10 1.15
N ASN A 184 -4.73 -16.48 2.18
CA ASN A 184 -6.06 -15.88 2.12
C ASN A 184 -5.95 -14.39 1.82
N GLN A 185 -6.36 -14.00 0.62
CA GLN A 185 -6.32 -12.63 0.15
C GLN A 185 -7.40 -12.36 -0.91
N GLY A 186 -7.69 -11.10 -1.14
CA GLY A 186 -8.71 -10.72 -2.12
C GLY A 186 -8.75 -9.24 -2.45
N ILE A 187 -9.59 -8.93 -3.42
CA ILE A 187 -9.97 -7.57 -3.80
C ILE A 187 -11.35 -7.28 -3.26
N PHE A 188 -11.48 -6.15 -2.64
CA PHE A 188 -12.70 -5.68 -1.98
C PHE A 188 -13.13 -4.33 -2.52
N VAL A 189 -14.41 -4.05 -2.38
CA VAL A 189 -14.98 -2.72 -2.62
C VAL A 189 -15.81 -2.29 -1.42
N HIS A 190 -15.53 -1.08 -0.93
CA HIS A 190 -16.34 -0.42 0.10
C HIS A 190 -17.23 0.65 -0.56
N ASP A 191 -18.54 0.57 -0.36
CA ASP A 191 -19.50 1.59 -0.78
C ASP A 191 -19.67 2.61 0.36
N THR A 192 -19.13 3.81 0.18
CA THR A 192 -19.18 4.89 1.18
C THR A 192 -20.60 5.39 1.47
N ARG A 193 -21.56 5.12 0.59
CA ARG A 193 -22.97 5.51 0.78
C ARG A 193 -23.70 4.53 1.70
N THR A 194 -23.46 3.22 1.52
CA THR A 194 -24.13 2.18 2.33
C THR A 194 -23.29 1.72 3.52
N GLN A 195 -22.02 2.16 3.60
CA GLN A 195 -21.04 1.76 4.60
C GLN A 195 -20.83 0.24 4.64
N ARG A 196 -20.84 -0.40 3.47
CA ARG A 196 -20.68 -1.84 3.35
C ARG A 196 -19.49 -2.18 2.48
N THR A 197 -18.73 -3.18 2.93
CA THR A 197 -17.64 -3.76 2.17
C THR A 197 -18.10 -5.08 1.54
N HIS A 198 -17.78 -5.26 0.28
CA HIS A 198 -18.08 -6.45 -0.51
C HIS A 198 -16.80 -7.05 -1.05
N VAL A 199 -16.73 -8.38 -1.13
CA VAL A 199 -15.66 -9.07 -1.85
C VAL A 199 -15.98 -9.04 -3.36
N LEU A 200 -14.98 -8.73 -4.17
CA LEU A 200 -15.05 -8.83 -5.64
C LEU A 200 -14.39 -10.10 -6.15
N ALA A 201 -13.23 -10.44 -5.60
CA ALA A 201 -12.47 -11.63 -5.93
C ALA A 201 -11.67 -12.05 -4.70
N LYS A 202 -11.49 -13.33 -4.48
CA LYS A 202 -10.64 -13.84 -3.39
C LYS A 202 -10.04 -15.19 -3.77
N THR A 203 -8.97 -15.57 -3.11
CA THR A 203 -8.38 -16.90 -3.21
C THR A 203 -9.37 -17.96 -2.74
N GLY A 204 -9.32 -19.15 -3.34
CA GLY A 204 -10.17 -20.29 -2.97
C GLY A 204 -11.60 -20.29 -3.55
N ASP A 205 -11.94 -19.33 -4.42
CA ASP A 205 -13.17 -19.29 -5.20
C ASP A 205 -12.86 -19.61 -6.69
N GLU A 206 -13.52 -18.94 -7.65
CA GLU A 206 -13.28 -19.08 -9.10
C GLU A 206 -11.84 -18.67 -9.53
N PHE A 207 -11.06 -18.14 -8.60
CA PHE A 207 -9.70 -17.66 -8.78
C PHE A 207 -8.71 -18.47 -7.94
N ASP A 208 -8.74 -19.79 -8.03
CA ASP A 208 -7.84 -20.66 -7.28
C ASP A 208 -6.34 -20.33 -7.49
N ASP A 209 -6.01 -19.89 -8.73
CA ASP A 209 -4.66 -19.44 -9.10
C ASP A 209 -4.46 -17.94 -8.90
N PHE A 210 -5.46 -17.23 -8.40
CA PHE A 210 -5.33 -15.80 -8.16
C PHE A 210 -4.29 -15.54 -7.07
N LEU A 211 -3.22 -14.94 -7.49
CA LEU A 211 -2.17 -14.46 -6.62
C LEU A 211 -2.04 -12.96 -6.82
N PHE A 212 -2.62 -12.19 -5.93
CA PHE A 212 -2.34 -10.78 -5.85
C PHE A 212 -1.21 -10.57 -4.84
N TRP A 213 -0.15 -9.97 -5.29
CA TRP A 213 0.93 -9.56 -4.43
C TRP A 213 0.89 -8.04 -4.24
N ASN A 214 0.70 -7.61 -3.00
CA ASN A 214 0.75 -6.20 -2.68
C ASN A 214 2.18 -5.78 -2.44
N TYR A 215 2.63 -4.79 -3.20
CA TYR A 215 3.87 -4.10 -2.96
C TYR A 215 3.72 -3.16 -1.77
N ALA A 216 3.89 -3.64 -0.56
CA ALA A 216 4.19 -2.76 0.56
C ALA A 216 5.65 -2.27 0.38
N GLY A 217 5.83 -1.22 -0.39
CA GLY A 217 7.05 -0.43 -0.43
C GLY A 217 8.18 -0.88 -1.36
N LYS A 218 8.45 -2.15 -1.61
CA LYS A 218 9.59 -2.56 -2.44
C LYS A 218 9.22 -3.68 -3.41
N ALA A 219 8.84 -3.31 -4.63
CA ALA A 219 8.89 -4.27 -5.72
C ALA A 219 10.30 -4.83 -5.87
N PRO A 220 10.47 -6.09 -6.32
CA PRO A 220 11.78 -6.56 -6.76
C PRO A 220 12.38 -5.49 -7.66
N CYS A 221 13.62 -5.06 -7.36
CA CYS A 221 14.31 -4.02 -8.12
C CYS A 221 13.84 -2.58 -7.95
N THR A 222 13.01 -2.29 -6.99
CA THR A 222 12.67 -0.92 -6.59
C THR A 222 13.33 -0.58 -5.24
N GLY A 223 14.61 -0.86 -5.12
CA GLY A 223 15.40 -0.39 -3.97
C GLY A 223 15.54 1.13 -3.95
N THR A 224 16.12 1.66 -2.90
CA THR A 224 16.51 3.07 -2.74
C THR A 224 17.63 3.51 -3.73
N GLY A 225 17.78 2.82 -4.85
CA GLY A 225 18.73 3.17 -5.89
C GLY A 225 18.27 4.37 -6.72
N PRO A 226 19.15 4.93 -7.56
CA PRO A 226 18.89 6.14 -8.36
C PRO A 226 17.75 5.99 -9.36
N LEU A 227 17.16 4.82 -9.51
CA LEU A 227 16.01 4.52 -10.37
C LEU A 227 14.74 4.14 -9.58
N GLY A 228 14.79 4.23 -8.26
CA GLY A 228 13.66 3.99 -7.34
C GLY A 228 12.71 5.16 -7.23
#